data_2bb6a7652dd6c07523fdc7c17194368d
#
_entry.id   2bb6a7652dd6c07523fdc7c17194368d
#
_cell.length_a   1.000
_cell.length_b   1.000
_cell.length_c   1.000
_cell.angle_alpha   90.00
_cell.angle_beta   90.00
_cell.angle_gamma   90.00
#
_symmetry.space_group_name_H-M   'P 1'
#
loop_
_entity.id
_entity.type
_entity.pdbx_description
1 polymer ?
#
loop_
_entity_poly.entity_id
_entity_poly.type
_entity_poly.pdbx_seq_one_letter_code
_entity_poly.pdbx_strand_id
1 'polypeptide(L)'
;MVYLSPAPLYHSAPQAAVNLTIRVGGTVIIMERFDPSEYLRLIEQYSVTHTQLVPTMFSRLLKLPDAERTRHDLSSLEIAVHAAAPCPVQVKEQMIDWWGPIIHEYY
;
A
#
# COMPACT_ATOMS: atom_id res chain seq x y z
N MET A 1 -14.34 4.01 3.00
CA MET A 1 -13.03 3.36 3.01
C MET A 1 -12.75 2.71 1.66
N VAL A 2 -11.62 2.99 1.08
CA VAL A 2 -11.16 2.36 -0.17
C VAL A 2 -9.86 1.62 0.12
N TYR A 3 -9.89 0.31 -0.03
CA TYR A 3 -8.74 -0.56 0.24
C TYR A 3 -8.12 -1.05 -1.06
N LEU A 4 -6.81 -0.87 -1.20
CA LEU A 4 -6.05 -1.39 -2.34
C LEU A 4 -5.27 -2.62 -1.88
N SER A 5 -5.50 -3.74 -2.56
CA SER A 5 -4.79 -5.00 -2.32
C SER A 5 -3.76 -5.23 -3.43
N PRO A 6 -2.47 -4.95 -3.17
CA PRO A 6 -1.41 -5.19 -4.16
C PRO A 6 -0.87 -6.61 -4.12
N ALA A 7 -1.32 -7.42 -3.17
CA ALA A 7 -0.83 -8.77 -2.96
C ALA A 7 -1.87 -9.80 -3.41
N PRO A 8 -1.45 -11.00 -3.83
CA PRO A 8 -2.39 -12.05 -4.23
C PRO A 8 -3.35 -12.43 -3.10
N LEU A 9 -4.61 -12.66 -3.43
CA LEU A 9 -5.66 -12.95 -2.46
C LEU A 9 -5.52 -14.32 -1.79
N TYR A 10 -4.70 -15.21 -2.32
CA TYR A 10 -4.47 -16.50 -1.69
C TYR A 10 -3.64 -16.40 -0.39
N HIS A 11 -3.03 -15.25 -0.11
CA HIS A 11 -2.40 -15.02 1.19
C HIS A 11 -3.48 -14.65 2.21
N SER A 12 -3.36 -15.18 3.44
CA SER A 12 -4.39 -15.00 4.46
C SER A 12 -4.60 -13.54 4.88
N ALA A 13 -3.53 -12.75 4.97
CA ALA A 13 -3.65 -11.36 5.41
C ALA A 13 -4.40 -10.47 4.39
N PRO A 14 -4.12 -10.53 3.08
CA PRO A 14 -4.92 -9.80 2.09
C PRO A 14 -6.39 -10.24 2.08
N GLN A 15 -6.66 -11.54 2.22
CA GLN A 15 -8.04 -12.04 2.26
C GLN A 15 -8.80 -11.47 3.45
N ALA A 16 -8.18 -11.45 4.63
CA ALA A 16 -8.82 -10.91 5.83
C ALA A 16 -9.15 -9.42 5.66
N ALA A 17 -8.22 -8.64 5.12
CA ALA A 17 -8.43 -7.21 4.90
C ALA A 17 -9.55 -6.95 3.88
N VAL A 18 -9.61 -7.71 2.79
CA VAL A 18 -10.66 -7.60 1.79
C VAL A 18 -12.02 -7.93 2.41
N ASN A 19 -12.10 -9.02 3.16
CA ASN A 19 -13.35 -9.42 3.80
C ASN A 19 -13.84 -8.38 4.80
N LEU A 20 -12.95 -7.83 5.60
CA LEU A 20 -13.30 -6.78 6.56
C LEU A 20 -13.82 -5.54 5.83
N THR A 21 -13.16 -5.13 4.76
CA THR A 21 -13.55 -3.96 3.98
C THR A 21 -14.95 -4.13 3.41
N ILE A 22 -15.25 -5.30 2.87
CA ILE A 22 -16.58 -5.59 2.34
C ILE A 22 -17.63 -5.53 3.46
N ARG A 23 -17.33 -6.07 4.63
CA ARG A 23 -18.25 -6.06 5.76
C ARG A 23 -18.63 -4.67 6.22
N VAL A 24 -17.70 -3.72 6.18
CA VAL A 24 -17.98 -2.34 6.60
C VAL A 24 -18.52 -1.47 5.45
N GLY A 25 -18.82 -2.07 4.29
CA GLY A 25 -19.37 -1.35 3.16
C GLY A 25 -18.36 -0.55 2.37
N GLY A 26 -17.07 -0.88 2.49
CA GLY A 26 -16.02 -0.20 1.75
C GLY A 26 -15.86 -0.71 0.33
N THR A 27 -14.99 -0.04 -0.43
CA THR A 27 -14.61 -0.42 -1.78
C THR A 27 -13.25 -1.11 -1.77
N VAL A 28 -13.12 -2.20 -2.54
CA VAL A 28 -11.87 -2.95 -2.66
C VAL A 28 -11.36 -2.86 -4.09
N ILE A 29 -10.08 -2.52 -4.25
CA ILE A 29 -9.39 -2.54 -5.53
C ILE A 29 -8.31 -3.60 -5.45
N ILE A 30 -8.28 -4.52 -6.43
CA ILE A 30 -7.39 -5.68 -6.42
C ILE A 30 -6.43 -5.57 -7.60
N MET A 31 -5.12 -5.70 -7.32
CA MET A 31 -4.11 -5.86 -8.35
C MET A 31 -3.80 -7.34 -8.49
N GLU A 32 -3.76 -7.84 -9.74
CA GLU A 32 -3.35 -9.22 -10.00
C GLU A 32 -1.85 -9.41 -9.79
N ARG A 33 -1.09 -8.36 -10.08
CA ARG A 33 0.37 -8.36 -9.95
C ARG A 33 0.79 -6.99 -9.45
N PHE A 34 1.74 -6.95 -8.52
CA PHE A 34 2.26 -5.69 -8.03
C PHE A 34 3.13 -5.02 -9.09
N ASP A 35 2.76 -3.79 -9.45
CA ASP A 35 3.54 -2.90 -10.31
C ASP A 35 3.63 -1.55 -9.59
N PRO A 36 4.83 -1.05 -9.25
CA PRO A 36 4.95 0.17 -8.45
C PRO A 36 4.29 1.39 -9.08
N SER A 37 4.46 1.62 -10.38
CA SER A 37 3.85 2.77 -11.06
C SER A 37 2.34 2.67 -11.08
N GLU A 38 1.80 1.48 -11.40
CA GLU A 38 0.37 1.23 -11.42
C GLU A 38 -0.23 1.37 -10.03
N TYR A 39 0.48 0.93 -9.00
CA TYR A 39 0.06 1.04 -7.61
C TYR A 39 -0.19 2.50 -7.23
N LEU A 40 0.75 3.38 -7.54
CA LEU A 40 0.59 4.81 -7.25
C LEU A 40 -0.53 5.44 -8.06
N ARG A 41 -0.68 5.04 -9.32
CA ARG A 41 -1.76 5.52 -10.19
C ARG A 41 -3.13 5.15 -9.61
N LEU A 42 -3.28 3.93 -9.12
CA LEU A 42 -4.53 3.46 -8.54
C LEU A 42 -4.87 4.21 -7.25
N ILE A 43 -3.88 4.52 -6.43
CA ILE A 43 -4.11 5.30 -5.21
C ILE A 43 -4.71 6.65 -5.55
N GLU A 44 -4.16 7.34 -6.54
CA GLU A 44 -4.69 8.63 -6.96
C GLU A 44 -6.07 8.51 -7.61
N GLN A 45 -6.21 7.57 -8.55
CA GLN A 45 -7.43 7.41 -9.34
C GLN A 45 -8.65 7.12 -8.47
N TYR A 46 -8.48 6.26 -7.46
CA TYR A 46 -9.60 5.81 -6.62
C TYR A 46 -9.61 6.40 -5.23
N SER A 47 -8.73 7.35 -4.95
CA SER A 47 -8.59 7.97 -3.62
C SER A 47 -8.48 6.91 -2.52
N VAL A 48 -7.54 5.99 -2.68
CA VAL A 48 -7.31 4.88 -1.77
C VAL A 48 -6.98 5.41 -0.37
N THR A 49 -7.62 4.85 0.64
CA THR A 49 -7.43 5.25 2.05
C THR A 49 -6.60 4.25 2.84
N HIS A 50 -6.71 2.97 2.52
CA HIS A 50 -6.06 1.89 3.26
C HIS A 50 -5.38 0.94 2.31
N THR A 51 -4.19 0.47 2.70
CA THR A 51 -3.45 -0.50 1.91
C THR A 51 -2.55 -1.34 2.81
N GLN A 52 -2.18 -2.53 2.32
CA GLN A 52 -1.27 -3.42 3.02
C GLN A 52 -0.19 -3.88 2.05
N LEU A 53 1.07 -3.78 2.47
CA LEU A 53 2.20 -4.14 1.63
C LEU A 53 3.15 -5.07 2.41
N VAL A 54 4.07 -5.68 1.66
CA VAL A 54 5.23 -6.35 2.25
C VAL A 54 6.46 -5.49 2.02
N PRO A 55 7.54 -5.64 2.82
CA PRO A 55 8.71 -4.75 2.72
C PRO A 55 9.36 -4.71 1.34
N THR A 56 9.33 -5.82 0.59
CA THR A 56 9.88 -5.83 -0.77
C THR A 56 9.13 -4.89 -1.71
N MET A 57 7.83 -4.69 -1.48
CA MET A 57 7.03 -3.74 -2.26
C MET A 57 7.46 -2.30 -1.96
N PHE A 58 7.72 -1.97 -0.69
CA PHE A 58 8.28 -0.66 -0.33
C PHE A 58 9.61 -0.42 -1.06
N SER A 59 10.50 -1.40 -1.06
CA SER A 59 11.79 -1.26 -1.75
C SER A 59 11.61 -1.00 -3.24
N ARG A 60 10.65 -1.67 -3.87
CA ARG A 60 10.36 -1.45 -5.29
C ARG A 60 9.78 -0.06 -5.55
N LEU A 61 8.92 0.44 -4.68
CA LEU A 61 8.39 1.80 -4.78
C LEU A 61 9.49 2.84 -4.65
N LEU A 62 10.41 2.65 -3.72
CA LEU A 62 11.51 3.58 -3.50
C LEU A 62 12.52 3.61 -4.65
N LYS A 63 12.56 2.56 -5.48
CA LYS A 63 13.42 2.51 -6.67
C LYS A 63 12.85 3.26 -7.86
N LEU A 64 11.60 3.70 -7.79
CA LEU A 64 11.03 4.51 -8.85
C LEU A 64 11.76 5.85 -8.95
N PRO A 65 11.90 6.42 -10.18
CA PRO A 65 12.45 7.77 -10.33
C PRO A 65 11.63 8.79 -9.53
N ASP A 66 12.29 9.84 -9.05
CA ASP A 66 11.63 10.89 -8.28
C ASP A 66 10.42 11.48 -9.02
N ALA A 67 10.52 11.65 -10.33
CA ALA A 67 9.42 12.16 -11.14
C ALA A 67 8.18 11.26 -11.05
N GLU A 68 8.36 9.94 -11.02
CA GLU A 68 7.26 9.00 -10.86
C GLU A 68 6.67 9.05 -9.45
N ARG A 69 7.52 9.13 -8.42
CA ARG A 69 7.06 9.14 -7.04
C ARG A 69 6.29 10.40 -6.67
N THR A 70 6.63 11.52 -7.26
CA THR A 70 6.00 12.82 -6.97
C THR A 70 4.87 13.16 -7.93
N ARG A 71 4.66 12.35 -8.97
CA ARG A 71 3.68 12.60 -10.02
C ARG A 71 2.24 12.44 -9.55
N HIS A 72 2.00 11.54 -8.59
CA HIS A 72 0.65 11.17 -8.15
C HIS A 72 0.30 11.80 -6.81
N ASP A 73 -0.98 12.14 -6.66
CA ASP A 73 -1.52 12.62 -5.40
C ASP A 73 -1.86 11.44 -4.49
N LEU A 74 -1.12 11.28 -3.40
CA LEU A 74 -1.31 10.22 -2.43
C LEU A 74 -1.96 10.71 -1.14
N SER A 75 -2.51 11.92 -1.13
CA SER A 75 -3.03 12.54 0.08
C SER A 75 -4.26 11.84 0.65
N SER A 76 -4.92 10.98 -0.12
CA SER A 76 -6.05 10.19 0.37
C SER A 76 -5.63 9.08 1.34
N LEU A 77 -4.37 8.63 1.31
CA LEU A 77 -3.90 7.55 2.17
C LEU A 77 -3.99 7.93 3.65
N GLU A 78 -4.60 7.06 4.43
CA GLU A 78 -4.73 7.24 5.88
C GLU A 78 -3.90 6.20 6.62
N ILE A 79 -3.85 4.96 6.14
CA ILE A 79 -3.15 3.86 6.79
C ILE A 79 -2.50 2.97 5.74
N ALA A 80 -1.21 2.71 5.93
CA ALA A 80 -0.46 1.72 5.15
C ALA A 80 0.19 0.75 6.13
N VAL A 81 -0.20 -0.52 6.07
CA VAL A 81 0.29 -1.56 6.96
C VAL A 81 1.30 -2.43 6.22
N HIS A 82 2.44 -2.72 6.86
CA HIS A 82 3.36 -3.71 6.33
C HIS A 82 3.44 -4.92 7.26
N ALA A 83 3.59 -6.09 6.66
CA ALA A 83 3.57 -7.36 7.36
C ALA A 83 4.40 -8.39 6.62
N ALA A 84 4.42 -9.60 7.14
CA ALA A 84 5.02 -10.81 6.56
C ALA A 84 6.54 -10.93 6.76
N ALA A 85 7.28 -9.84 6.90
CA ALA A 85 8.73 -9.88 7.12
C ALA A 85 9.17 -8.62 7.86
N PRO A 86 10.30 -8.65 8.58
CA PRO A 86 10.86 -7.44 9.16
C PRO A 86 11.19 -6.43 8.07
N CYS A 87 10.84 -5.18 8.29
CA CYS A 87 11.15 -4.10 7.36
C CYS A 87 12.49 -3.47 7.75
N PRO A 88 13.47 -3.39 6.83
CA PRO A 88 14.73 -2.71 7.12
C PRO A 88 14.46 -1.27 7.57
N VAL A 89 15.18 -0.81 8.57
CA VAL A 89 14.99 0.52 9.17
C VAL A 89 15.09 1.62 8.12
N GLN A 90 16.08 1.52 7.23
CA GLN A 90 16.28 2.54 6.18
C GLN A 90 15.10 2.61 5.23
N VAL A 91 14.52 1.47 4.85
CA VAL A 91 13.35 1.42 3.98
C VAL A 91 12.16 2.07 4.67
N LYS A 92 11.94 1.73 5.93
CA LYS A 92 10.82 2.29 6.70
C LYS A 92 10.97 3.79 6.86
N GLU A 93 12.17 4.28 7.18
CA GLU A 93 12.41 5.71 7.31
C GLU A 93 12.13 6.46 6.01
N GLN A 94 12.60 5.93 4.88
CA GLN A 94 12.36 6.54 3.58
C GLN A 94 10.86 6.57 3.23
N MET A 95 10.12 5.52 3.57
CA MET A 95 8.68 5.48 3.34
C MET A 95 7.94 6.48 4.22
N ILE A 96 8.35 6.62 5.48
CA ILE A 96 7.76 7.62 6.39
C ILE A 96 8.03 9.03 5.89
N ASP A 97 9.24 9.30 5.40
CA ASP A 97 9.58 10.61 4.82
C ASP A 97 8.70 10.93 3.61
N TRP A 98 8.36 9.91 2.82
CA TRP A 98 7.55 10.11 1.61
C TRP A 98 6.05 10.13 1.91
N TRP A 99 5.54 9.17 2.69
CA TRP A 99 4.10 9.02 2.92
C TRP A 99 3.61 9.65 4.21
N GLY A 100 4.51 10.03 5.13
CA GLY A 100 4.14 10.57 6.42
C GLY A 100 3.93 9.47 7.46
N PRO A 101 3.43 9.83 8.65
CA PRO A 101 3.33 8.90 9.79
C PRO A 101 2.11 7.97 9.69
N ILE A 102 1.84 7.41 8.52
CA ILE A 102 0.73 6.50 8.28
C ILE A 102 1.17 5.05 8.17
N ILE A 103 2.48 4.78 8.26
CA ILE A 103 3.05 3.45 8.09
C ILE A 103 2.98 2.70 9.43
N HIS A 104 2.31 1.56 9.44
CA HIS A 104 2.17 0.71 10.63
C HIS A 104 2.71 -0.68 10.37
N GLU A 105 3.33 -1.27 11.38
CA GLU A 105 3.84 -2.63 11.30
C GLU A 105 2.87 -3.59 11.98
N TYR A 106 2.61 -4.72 11.33
CA TYR A 106 1.70 -5.74 11.81
C TYR A 106 2.45 -7.06 12.01
N TYR A 107 2.24 -7.70 13.14
CA TYR A 107 2.84 -8.99 13.47
C TYR A 107 1.81 -10.10 13.52
#